data_6f3645afc3a3a0a2076dac03b3b79b02
#
_entry.id   6f3645afc3a3a0a2076dac03b3b79b02
#
_cell.length_a   1.000
_cell.length_b   1.000
_cell.length_c   1.000
_cell.angle_alpha   90.00
_cell.angle_beta   90.00
_cell.angle_gamma   90.00
#
_symmetry.space_group_name_H-M   'P 1'
#
loop_
_entity.id
_entity.type
_entity.pdbx_description
1 polymer ?
#
loop_
_entity_poly.entity_id
_entity_poly.type
_entity_poly.pdbx_seq_one_letter_code
_entity_poly.pdbx_strand_id
1 'polypeptide(L)'
;VIDEHTALVSCMQVSNETGAIQPVEELAKLARRKNPNVRVHVDGVQGFMRVPMHMERMGVDLYALSGHKIHGPKGIGVLAVRPGVRLIPQITGGGQEKGLRSGTYNSPAILGLGEAVKTFAADGEAVERMRAMKAHLWTVLSQEDGIRLNGPKPGEADSAPHILSLSFDGVRGEVMRNALEGEGVLVSTGSACASHKQKVSPTLRAMGLSQAQADGTVRVSLGALNTMDEMDEAARHMLALYRMLRQFKRR
;
A
#
# COMPACT_ATOMS: atom_id res chain seq x y z
N VAL A 1 21.02 2.25 12.81
CA VAL A 1 21.06 3.20 11.72
C VAL A 1 20.59 4.59 12.16
N ILE A 2 19.73 4.68 13.17
CA ILE A 2 19.31 5.98 13.74
C ILE A 2 20.29 6.38 14.85
N ASP A 3 20.83 7.59 14.76
CA ASP A 3 21.79 8.20 15.68
C ASP A 3 21.42 9.65 16.03
N GLU A 4 22.28 10.35 16.77
CA GLU A 4 22.11 11.74 17.18
C GLU A 4 22.16 12.75 16.01
N HIS A 5 22.67 12.35 14.85
CA HIS A 5 22.76 13.18 13.64
C HIS A 5 21.57 12.95 12.69
N THR A 6 20.72 11.97 12.96
CA THR A 6 19.57 11.63 12.12
C THR A 6 18.51 12.74 12.21
N ALA A 7 18.39 13.55 11.16
CA ALA A 7 17.45 14.67 11.12
C ALA A 7 16.00 14.25 10.81
N LEU A 8 15.82 13.22 9.98
CA LEU A 8 14.53 12.75 9.50
C LEU A 8 14.49 11.23 9.46
N VAL A 9 13.42 10.65 9.98
CA VAL A 9 13.01 9.25 9.75
C VAL A 9 11.76 9.25 8.92
N SER A 10 11.78 8.56 7.79
CA SER A 10 10.63 8.42 6.89
C SER A 10 10.28 6.95 6.69
N CYS A 11 9.02 6.60 6.90
CA CYS A 11 8.54 5.23 6.66
C CYS A 11 7.13 5.25 6.08
N MET A 12 6.75 4.15 5.40
CA MET A 12 5.35 3.93 5.02
C MET A 12 4.53 3.52 6.25
N GLN A 13 3.27 3.93 6.33
CA GLN A 13 2.33 3.37 7.30
C GLN A 13 1.95 1.93 6.94
N VAL A 14 1.74 1.69 5.66
CA VAL A 14 1.40 0.39 5.09
C VAL A 14 2.28 0.13 3.88
N SER A 15 2.93 -1.02 3.84
CA SER A 15 3.68 -1.45 2.66
C SER A 15 2.76 -1.59 1.45
N ASN A 16 3.08 -0.86 0.38
CA ASN A 16 2.32 -0.92 -0.87
C ASN A 16 2.50 -2.25 -1.64
N GLU A 17 3.44 -3.09 -1.22
CA GLU A 17 3.72 -4.38 -1.85
C GLU A 17 3.12 -5.55 -1.07
N THR A 18 3.24 -5.54 0.25
CA THR A 18 2.89 -6.69 1.10
C THR A 18 1.64 -6.47 1.95
N GLY A 19 1.22 -5.21 2.12
CA GLY A 19 0.12 -4.86 3.01
C GLY A 19 0.50 -4.90 4.50
N ALA A 20 1.79 -5.00 4.84
CA ALA A 20 2.23 -4.94 6.22
C ALA A 20 2.05 -3.51 6.79
N ILE A 21 1.39 -3.42 7.94
CA ILE A 21 1.26 -2.18 8.71
C ILE A 21 2.53 -2.01 9.55
N GLN A 22 3.17 -0.86 9.43
CA GLN A 22 4.41 -0.59 10.16
C GLN A 22 4.13 -0.08 11.57
N PRO A 23 4.95 -0.42 12.57
CA PRO A 23 4.81 0.04 13.95
C PRO A 23 5.29 1.49 14.12
N VAL A 24 4.55 2.44 13.51
CA VAL A 24 4.93 3.85 13.39
C VAL A 24 5.17 4.51 14.76
N GLU A 25 4.31 4.22 15.74
CA GLU A 25 4.42 4.80 17.08
C GLU A 25 5.71 4.35 17.78
N GLU A 26 6.03 3.07 17.67
CA GLU A 26 7.26 2.50 18.26
C GLU A 26 8.51 3.05 17.56
N LEU A 27 8.46 3.12 16.22
CA LEU A 27 9.54 3.73 15.44
C LEU A 27 9.78 5.18 15.84
N ALA A 28 8.73 5.98 16.00
CA ALA A 28 8.84 7.37 16.42
C ALA A 28 9.43 7.49 17.83
N LYS A 29 8.99 6.65 18.77
CA LYS A 29 9.55 6.58 20.14
C LYS A 29 11.04 6.21 20.14
N LEU A 30 11.41 5.20 19.34
CA LEU A 30 12.80 4.76 19.20
C LEU A 30 13.69 5.85 18.60
N ALA A 31 13.20 6.50 17.53
CA ALA A 31 13.93 7.58 16.87
C ALA A 31 14.21 8.74 17.83
N ARG A 32 13.19 9.17 18.58
CA ARG A 32 13.34 10.27 19.55
C ARG A 32 14.21 9.96 20.76
N ARG A 33 14.31 8.69 21.15
CA ARG A 33 15.27 8.27 22.19
C ARG A 33 16.73 8.45 21.72
N LYS A 34 16.99 8.35 20.41
CA LYS A 34 18.31 8.54 19.83
C LYS A 34 18.61 10.00 19.51
N ASN A 35 17.63 10.69 18.94
CA ASN A 35 17.70 12.14 18.69
C ASN A 35 16.34 12.78 19.04
N PRO A 36 16.21 13.53 20.15
CA PRO A 36 14.97 14.23 20.53
C PRO A 36 14.45 15.22 19.47
N ASN A 37 15.35 15.71 18.60
CA ASN A 37 15.03 16.68 17.55
C ASN A 37 14.65 16.02 16.20
N VAL A 38 14.75 14.69 16.07
CA VAL A 38 14.41 13.98 14.84
C VAL A 38 12.98 14.27 14.42
N ARG A 39 12.78 14.47 13.13
CA ARG A 39 11.44 14.55 12.53
C ARG A 39 11.01 13.18 12.03
N VAL A 40 9.73 12.87 12.21
CA VAL A 40 9.13 11.62 11.75
C VAL A 40 8.12 11.93 10.66
N HIS A 41 8.41 11.46 9.45
CA HIS A 41 7.50 11.50 8.31
C HIS A 41 6.90 10.12 8.08
N VAL A 42 5.62 10.09 7.78
CA VAL A 42 4.90 8.86 7.44
C VAL A 42 4.25 9.02 6.08
N ASP A 43 4.58 8.11 5.17
CA ASP A 43 3.83 7.91 3.94
C ASP A 43 2.55 7.12 4.25
N GLY A 44 1.44 7.83 4.33
CA GLY A 44 0.11 7.29 4.59
C GLY A 44 -0.69 6.94 3.35
N VAL A 45 -0.08 6.98 2.16
CA VAL A 45 -0.77 6.78 0.88
C VAL A 45 -1.59 5.48 0.84
N GLN A 46 -1.08 4.41 1.43
CA GLN A 46 -1.80 3.14 1.54
C GLN A 46 -2.60 3.00 2.83
N GLY A 47 -2.26 3.77 3.88
CA GLY A 47 -2.90 3.67 5.19
C GLY A 47 -4.12 4.56 5.36
N PHE A 48 -4.14 5.74 4.71
CA PHE A 48 -5.19 6.75 4.90
C PHE A 48 -6.59 6.17 4.68
N MET A 49 -7.50 6.44 5.61
CA MET A 49 -8.88 5.93 5.69
C MET A 49 -9.02 4.40 5.90
N ARG A 50 -7.92 3.63 5.90
CA ARG A 50 -7.95 2.15 6.05
C ARG A 50 -7.32 1.65 7.33
N VAL A 51 -6.34 2.39 7.84
CA VAL A 51 -5.61 2.07 9.07
C VAL A 51 -5.61 3.30 9.96
N PRO A 52 -5.97 3.17 11.24
CA PRO A 52 -6.01 4.30 12.16
C PRO A 52 -4.67 5.06 12.20
N MET A 53 -4.75 6.41 12.18
CA MET A 53 -3.60 7.30 12.32
C MET A 53 -3.96 8.47 13.24
N HIS A 54 -3.13 8.67 14.26
CA HIS A 54 -3.23 9.79 15.18
C HIS A 54 -1.85 10.44 15.31
N MET A 55 -1.55 11.42 14.48
CA MET A 55 -0.22 12.04 14.36
C MET A 55 0.38 12.42 15.69
N GLU A 56 -0.37 13.12 16.54
CA GLU A 56 0.11 13.60 17.84
C GLU A 56 0.45 12.45 18.78
N ARG A 57 -0.50 11.51 18.99
CA ARG A 57 -0.32 10.36 19.87
C ARG A 57 0.83 9.46 19.40
N MET A 58 0.93 9.23 18.10
CA MET A 58 1.95 8.38 17.49
C MET A 58 3.29 9.08 17.27
N GLY A 59 3.36 10.37 17.62
CA GLY A 59 4.60 11.13 17.49
C GLY A 59 5.02 11.42 16.05
N VAL A 60 4.07 11.53 15.13
CA VAL A 60 4.32 11.83 13.71
C VAL A 60 4.34 13.33 13.49
N ASP A 61 5.35 13.83 12.78
CA ASP A 61 5.52 15.25 12.47
C ASP A 61 4.90 15.60 11.09
N LEU A 62 4.98 14.68 10.14
CA LEU A 62 4.56 14.86 8.76
C LEU A 62 3.83 13.60 8.29
N TYR A 63 2.65 13.78 7.66
CA TYR A 63 1.87 12.67 7.11
C TYR A 63 1.42 12.99 5.69
N ALA A 64 1.88 12.18 4.73
CA ALA A 64 1.54 12.34 3.32
C ALA A 64 0.43 11.37 2.91
N LEU A 65 -0.49 11.83 2.06
CA LEU A 65 -1.54 11.01 1.46
C LEU A 65 -1.81 11.37 0.00
N SER A 66 -2.49 10.49 -0.73
CA SER A 66 -2.83 10.69 -2.14
C SER A 66 -4.29 10.35 -2.41
N GLY A 67 -5.01 11.28 -3.08
CA GLY A 67 -6.45 11.17 -3.29
C GLY A 67 -6.87 9.96 -4.12
N HIS A 68 -6.11 9.61 -5.15
CA HIS A 68 -6.46 8.48 -6.04
C HIS A 68 -6.47 7.11 -5.35
N LYS A 69 -5.91 6.98 -4.15
CA LYS A 69 -5.94 5.73 -3.39
C LYS A 69 -7.26 5.50 -2.66
N ILE A 70 -8.06 6.54 -2.50
CA ILE A 70 -9.42 6.48 -1.93
C ILE A 70 -10.49 6.89 -2.93
N HIS A 71 -10.28 6.58 -4.21
CA HIS A 71 -11.18 6.90 -5.33
C HIS A 71 -11.35 8.40 -5.63
N GLY A 72 -10.49 9.25 -5.08
CA GLY A 72 -10.40 10.67 -5.44
C GLY A 72 -9.64 10.91 -6.74
N PRO A 73 -9.60 12.16 -7.22
CA PRO A 73 -8.89 12.50 -8.45
C PRO A 73 -7.40 12.19 -8.40
N LYS A 74 -6.82 11.86 -9.55
CA LYS A 74 -5.36 11.78 -9.72
C LYS A 74 -4.75 13.18 -9.67
N GLY A 75 -3.50 13.28 -9.22
CA GLY A 75 -2.76 14.55 -9.18
C GLY A 75 -3.05 15.44 -7.97
N ILE A 76 -3.87 14.96 -7.01
CA ILE A 76 -4.10 15.63 -5.72
C ILE A 76 -3.59 14.76 -4.56
N GLY A 77 -2.94 15.40 -3.60
CA GLY A 77 -2.50 14.81 -2.36
C GLY A 77 -2.41 15.86 -1.25
N VAL A 78 -2.15 15.44 -0.05
CA VAL A 78 -2.04 16.31 1.13
C VAL A 78 -0.79 15.94 1.90
N LEU A 79 -0.11 16.95 2.44
CA LEU A 79 0.88 16.81 3.49
C LEU A 79 0.31 17.45 4.76
N ALA A 80 -0.06 16.64 5.74
CA ALA A 80 -0.40 17.13 7.07
C ALA A 80 0.90 17.40 7.84
N VAL A 81 0.99 18.59 8.43
CA VAL A 81 2.19 19.07 9.13
C VAL A 81 1.81 19.41 10.57
N ARG A 82 2.50 18.81 11.54
CA ARG A 82 2.28 19.11 12.96
C ARG A 82 2.66 20.56 13.27
N PRO A 83 1.89 21.27 14.10
CA PRO A 83 2.25 22.62 14.53
C PRO A 83 3.68 22.69 15.08
N GLY A 84 4.41 23.74 14.73
CA GLY A 84 5.81 23.95 15.13
C GLY A 84 6.85 23.28 14.23
N VAL A 85 6.44 22.44 13.27
CA VAL A 85 7.35 21.91 12.23
C VAL A 85 7.54 22.96 11.15
N ARG A 86 8.79 23.33 10.90
CA ARG A 86 9.14 24.31 9.84
C ARG A 86 9.55 23.55 8.57
N LEU A 87 8.96 23.94 7.46
CA LEU A 87 9.29 23.45 6.13
C LEU A 87 9.86 24.60 5.29
N ILE A 88 10.85 24.31 4.47
CA ILE A 88 11.38 25.24 3.48
C ILE A 88 10.62 25.03 2.17
N PRO A 89 9.89 26.04 1.67
CA PRO A 89 9.17 25.94 0.40
C PRO A 89 10.13 25.61 -0.74
N GLN A 90 9.79 24.60 -1.55
CA GLN A 90 10.53 24.27 -2.76
C GLN A 90 9.97 24.96 -4.01
N ILE A 91 8.68 25.33 -3.96
CA ILE A 91 7.98 26.03 -5.03
C ILE A 91 7.49 27.36 -4.47
N THR A 92 8.15 28.43 -4.85
CA THR A 92 7.86 29.81 -4.41
C THR A 92 7.01 30.55 -5.45
N GLY A 93 6.40 31.69 -5.07
CA GLY A 93 5.58 32.54 -5.95
C GLY A 93 4.44 33.21 -5.20
N GLY A 94 3.20 32.99 -5.59
CA GLY A 94 2.01 33.73 -5.16
C GLY A 94 1.51 33.46 -3.72
N GLY A 95 2.23 32.72 -2.91
CA GLY A 95 1.93 32.54 -1.47
C GLY A 95 0.82 31.54 -1.13
N GLN A 96 0.33 30.75 -2.08
CA GLN A 96 -0.66 29.70 -1.82
C GLN A 96 -0.13 28.70 -0.80
N GLU A 97 -1.04 27.94 -0.17
CA GLU A 97 -0.73 26.99 0.91
C GLU A 97 0.08 27.65 2.05
N LYS A 98 -0.29 28.87 2.44
CA LYS A 98 0.42 29.69 3.44
C LYS A 98 1.90 29.91 3.10
N GLY A 99 2.22 29.99 1.81
CA GLY A 99 3.58 30.17 1.30
C GLY A 99 4.39 28.86 1.18
N LEU A 100 3.86 27.73 1.61
CA LEU A 100 4.58 26.45 1.57
C LEU A 100 4.64 25.83 0.18
N ARG A 101 3.62 26.10 -0.66
CA ARG A 101 3.57 25.57 -2.02
C ARG A 101 2.78 26.53 -2.90
N SER A 102 3.47 27.37 -3.63
CA SER A 102 2.86 28.34 -4.53
C SER A 102 2.31 27.70 -5.80
N GLY A 103 1.35 28.40 -6.41
CA GLY A 103 0.64 28.00 -7.63
C GLY A 103 -0.87 28.01 -7.43
N THR A 104 -1.61 28.33 -8.49
CA THR A 104 -3.08 28.38 -8.46
C THR A 104 -3.65 27.07 -7.94
N TYR A 105 -4.63 27.15 -7.07
CA TYR A 105 -5.31 25.96 -6.51
C TYR A 105 -6.01 25.17 -7.60
N ASN A 106 -5.79 23.86 -7.60
CA ASN A 106 -6.59 22.93 -8.38
C ASN A 106 -7.90 22.63 -7.63
N SER A 107 -8.79 23.63 -7.60
CA SER A 107 -10.04 23.57 -6.86
C SER A 107 -10.92 22.36 -7.22
N PRO A 108 -11.06 21.95 -8.49
CA PRO A 108 -11.81 20.74 -8.82
C PRO A 108 -11.23 19.48 -8.17
N ALA A 109 -9.90 19.31 -8.19
CA ALA A 109 -9.27 18.14 -7.56
C ALA A 109 -9.34 18.18 -6.03
N ILE A 110 -9.24 19.38 -5.42
CA ILE A 110 -9.39 19.57 -3.97
C ILE A 110 -10.80 19.18 -3.54
N LEU A 111 -11.82 19.67 -4.24
CA LEU A 111 -13.22 19.33 -3.95
C LEU A 111 -13.50 17.83 -4.16
N GLY A 112 -12.97 17.26 -5.25
CA GLY A 112 -13.09 15.82 -5.53
C GLY A 112 -12.41 14.95 -4.46
N LEU A 113 -11.27 15.39 -3.90
CA LEU A 113 -10.65 14.71 -2.76
C LEU A 113 -11.54 14.80 -1.51
N GLY A 114 -12.12 15.98 -1.25
CA GLY A 114 -13.04 16.17 -0.14
C GLY A 114 -14.27 15.25 -0.23
N GLU A 115 -14.84 15.10 -1.43
CA GLU A 115 -15.96 14.21 -1.68
C GLU A 115 -15.57 12.73 -1.51
N ALA A 116 -14.40 12.33 -2.00
CA ALA A 116 -13.90 10.97 -1.81
C ALA A 116 -13.72 10.62 -0.33
N VAL A 117 -13.22 11.56 0.48
CA VAL A 117 -13.10 11.39 1.95
C VAL A 117 -14.47 11.22 2.58
N LYS A 118 -15.46 12.08 2.23
CA LYS A 118 -16.83 12.00 2.75
C LYS A 118 -17.48 10.67 2.40
N THR A 119 -17.40 10.27 1.12
CA THR A 119 -18.00 9.03 0.63
C THR A 119 -17.41 7.81 1.34
N PHE A 120 -16.07 7.76 1.46
CA PHE A 120 -15.42 6.66 2.16
C PHE A 120 -15.77 6.64 3.66
N ALA A 121 -15.85 7.82 4.32
CA ALA A 121 -16.21 7.92 5.72
C ALA A 121 -17.68 7.58 5.99
N ALA A 122 -18.57 7.85 5.04
CA ALA A 122 -19.99 7.50 5.14
C ALA A 122 -20.22 5.98 5.05
N ASP A 123 -19.32 5.26 4.40
CA ASP A 123 -19.33 3.79 4.34
C ASP A 123 -18.57 3.20 5.55
N GLY A 124 -19.23 3.19 6.70
CA GLY A 124 -18.62 2.73 7.95
C GLY A 124 -18.16 1.27 7.94
N GLU A 125 -18.59 0.46 6.98
CA GLU A 125 -18.23 -0.96 6.87
C GLU A 125 -17.19 -1.25 5.79
N ALA A 126 -16.77 -0.26 5.00
CA ALA A 126 -15.84 -0.45 3.87
C ALA A 126 -14.55 -1.20 4.26
N VAL A 127 -13.97 -0.84 5.39
CA VAL A 127 -12.72 -1.44 5.89
C VAL A 127 -12.93 -2.90 6.28
N GLU A 128 -14.02 -3.20 6.97
CA GLU A 128 -14.32 -4.58 7.41
C GLU A 128 -14.71 -5.46 6.22
N ARG A 129 -15.44 -4.92 5.24
CA ARG A 129 -15.71 -5.66 3.99
C ARG A 129 -14.41 -6.01 3.24
N MET A 130 -13.48 -5.06 3.10
CA MET A 130 -12.17 -5.34 2.49
C MET A 130 -11.39 -6.39 3.28
N ARG A 131 -11.44 -6.35 4.61
CA ARG A 131 -10.80 -7.33 5.49
C ARG A 131 -11.40 -8.72 5.29
N ALA A 132 -12.72 -8.83 5.25
CA ALA A 132 -13.43 -10.09 5.02
C ALA A 132 -13.12 -10.67 3.63
N MET A 133 -13.18 -9.85 2.58
CA MET A 133 -12.81 -10.25 1.21
C MET A 133 -11.37 -10.74 1.10
N LYS A 134 -10.41 -10.01 1.70
CA LYS A 134 -9.01 -10.42 1.75
C LYS A 134 -8.83 -11.77 2.45
N ALA A 135 -9.48 -11.95 3.60
CA ALA A 135 -9.42 -13.19 4.38
C ALA A 135 -10.02 -14.37 3.60
N HIS A 136 -11.18 -14.16 2.97
CA HIS A 136 -11.85 -15.15 2.15
C HIS A 136 -10.98 -15.59 0.96
N LEU A 137 -10.48 -14.65 0.18
CA LEU A 137 -9.61 -14.93 -0.96
C LEU A 137 -8.36 -15.75 -0.54
N TRP A 138 -7.72 -15.34 0.57
CA TRP A 138 -6.58 -16.10 1.10
C TRP A 138 -6.97 -17.50 1.57
N THR A 139 -8.10 -17.64 2.25
CA THR A 139 -8.58 -18.95 2.73
C THR A 139 -8.75 -19.93 1.57
N VAL A 140 -9.32 -19.49 0.45
CA VAL A 140 -9.48 -20.32 -0.75
C VAL A 140 -8.14 -20.65 -1.40
N LEU A 141 -7.30 -19.63 -1.62
CA LEU A 141 -6.04 -19.80 -2.35
C LEU A 141 -4.99 -20.58 -1.55
N SER A 142 -5.01 -20.50 -0.22
CA SER A 142 -4.07 -21.21 0.66
C SER A 142 -4.24 -22.72 0.68
N GLN A 143 -5.33 -23.25 0.12
CA GLN A 143 -5.56 -24.68 -0.02
C GLN A 143 -4.75 -25.28 -1.20
N GLU A 144 -4.27 -24.45 -2.11
CA GLU A 144 -3.49 -24.92 -3.25
C GLU A 144 -2.00 -24.90 -2.91
N ASP A 145 -1.35 -26.07 -3.04
CA ASP A 145 0.09 -26.19 -2.82
C ASP A 145 0.87 -25.37 -3.85
N GLY A 146 1.84 -24.60 -3.34
CA GLY A 146 2.69 -23.71 -4.13
C GLY A 146 2.17 -22.29 -4.27
N ILE A 147 1.05 -21.93 -3.64
CA ILE A 147 0.64 -20.53 -3.45
C ILE A 147 1.08 -20.08 -2.05
N ARG A 148 1.89 -19.03 -1.98
CA ARG A 148 2.48 -18.54 -0.73
C ARG A 148 2.11 -17.09 -0.47
N LEU A 149 1.82 -16.78 0.78
CA LEU A 149 1.60 -15.41 1.24
C LEU A 149 2.93 -14.71 1.51
N ASN A 150 3.06 -13.47 1.00
CA ASN A 150 4.19 -12.58 1.29
C ASN A 150 3.70 -11.46 2.22
N GLY A 151 4.05 -11.53 3.49
CA GLY A 151 3.64 -10.57 4.51
C GLY A 151 2.70 -11.14 5.56
N PRO A 152 2.04 -10.28 6.36
CA PRO A 152 1.22 -10.70 7.48
C PRO A 152 -0.07 -11.40 7.00
N LYS A 153 -0.50 -12.40 7.77
CA LYS A 153 -1.73 -13.13 7.46
C LYS A 153 -2.96 -12.24 7.59
N PRO A 154 -3.99 -12.44 6.73
CA PRO A 154 -5.26 -11.79 6.92
C PRO A 154 -5.82 -12.03 8.33
N GLY A 155 -6.26 -10.96 9.01
CA GLY A 155 -6.74 -11.02 10.39
C GLY A 155 -5.68 -10.70 11.45
N GLU A 156 -4.39 -10.73 11.15
CA GLU A 156 -3.35 -10.25 12.05
C GLU A 156 -3.40 -8.72 12.19
N ALA A 157 -2.99 -8.21 13.36
CA ALA A 157 -3.10 -6.79 13.69
C ALA A 157 -2.26 -5.88 12.78
N ASP A 158 -1.19 -6.41 12.21
CA ASP A 158 -0.29 -5.73 11.28
C ASP A 158 -0.66 -5.96 9.80
N SER A 159 -1.82 -6.57 9.52
CA SER A 159 -2.31 -6.86 8.18
C SER A 159 -3.30 -5.80 7.70
N ALA A 160 -2.89 -4.97 6.74
CA ALA A 160 -3.78 -3.99 6.10
C ALA A 160 -4.93 -4.69 5.35
N PRO A 161 -6.16 -4.11 5.35
CA PRO A 161 -7.35 -4.80 4.86
C PRO A 161 -7.38 -5.03 3.35
N HIS A 162 -6.60 -4.30 2.56
CA HIS A 162 -6.80 -4.12 1.13
C HIS A 162 -5.65 -4.60 0.23
N ILE A 163 -4.57 -5.15 0.79
CA ILE A 163 -3.43 -5.63 0.00
C ILE A 163 -3.13 -7.08 0.38
N LEU A 164 -3.06 -7.94 -0.63
CA LEU A 164 -2.65 -9.33 -0.52
C LEU A 164 -1.53 -9.59 -1.54
N SER A 165 -0.37 -10.01 -1.05
CA SER A 165 0.79 -10.33 -1.89
C SER A 165 1.00 -11.84 -1.90
N LEU A 166 1.02 -12.44 -3.09
CA LEU A 166 1.05 -13.89 -3.28
C LEU A 166 2.17 -14.27 -4.24
N SER A 167 2.97 -15.27 -3.89
CA SER A 167 3.90 -15.93 -4.82
C SER A 167 3.30 -17.23 -5.32
N PHE A 168 3.43 -17.47 -6.62
CA PHE A 168 2.98 -18.66 -7.32
C PHE A 168 4.20 -19.50 -7.72
N ASP A 169 4.47 -20.59 -7.01
CA ASP A 169 5.67 -21.40 -7.21
C ASP A 169 5.73 -21.97 -8.65
N GLY A 170 6.81 -21.64 -9.35
CA GLY A 170 7.05 -22.12 -10.70
C GLY A 170 6.33 -21.36 -11.82
N VAL A 171 5.58 -20.31 -11.49
CA VAL A 171 4.91 -19.43 -12.46
C VAL A 171 5.45 -18.00 -12.28
N ARG A 172 5.83 -17.34 -13.37
CA ARG A 172 6.23 -15.92 -13.31
C ARG A 172 5.01 -15.03 -13.08
N GLY A 173 5.14 -14.07 -12.18
CA GLY A 173 4.06 -13.12 -11.85
C GLY A 173 3.54 -12.34 -13.05
N GLU A 174 4.43 -11.96 -14.00
CA GLU A 174 4.00 -11.31 -15.25
C GLU A 174 3.12 -12.22 -16.12
N VAL A 175 3.45 -13.52 -16.20
CA VAL A 175 2.66 -14.50 -16.95
C VAL A 175 1.31 -14.67 -16.27
N MET A 176 1.30 -14.84 -14.95
CA MET A 176 0.07 -14.96 -14.17
C MET A 176 -0.80 -13.71 -14.29
N ARG A 177 -0.22 -12.52 -14.19
CA ARG A 177 -0.93 -11.25 -14.36
C ARG A 177 -1.59 -11.14 -15.74
N ASN A 178 -0.83 -11.40 -16.81
CA ASN A 178 -1.35 -11.30 -18.18
C ASN A 178 -2.46 -12.34 -18.45
N ALA A 179 -2.33 -13.55 -17.91
CA ALA A 179 -3.36 -14.58 -18.02
C ALA A 179 -4.65 -14.16 -17.26
N LEU A 180 -4.50 -13.62 -16.05
CA LEU A 180 -5.63 -13.09 -15.27
C LEU A 180 -6.32 -11.89 -15.94
N GLU A 181 -5.54 -10.99 -16.55
CA GLU A 181 -6.08 -9.87 -17.32
C GLU A 181 -6.95 -10.35 -18.50
N GLY A 182 -6.56 -11.44 -19.16
CA GLY A 182 -7.36 -12.08 -20.20
C GLY A 182 -8.71 -12.63 -19.70
N GLU A 183 -8.81 -12.96 -18.42
CA GLU A 183 -10.04 -13.41 -17.75
C GLU A 183 -10.78 -12.27 -17.04
N GLY A 184 -10.36 -11.00 -17.25
CA GLY A 184 -10.98 -9.82 -16.63
C GLY A 184 -10.55 -9.55 -15.17
N VAL A 185 -9.60 -10.31 -14.63
CA VAL A 185 -9.08 -10.11 -13.25
C VAL A 185 -7.80 -9.27 -13.29
N LEU A 186 -7.92 -8.01 -12.84
CA LEU A 186 -6.82 -7.06 -12.87
C LEU A 186 -5.99 -7.11 -11.58
N VAL A 187 -4.73 -7.50 -11.69
CA VAL A 187 -3.76 -7.57 -10.60
C VAL A 187 -2.44 -6.88 -10.99
N SER A 188 -1.52 -6.73 -10.05
CA SER A 188 -0.21 -6.12 -10.30
C SER A 188 0.93 -7.07 -9.95
N THR A 189 2.09 -6.90 -10.59
CA THR A 189 3.34 -7.52 -10.17
C THR A 189 4.15 -6.52 -9.37
N GLY A 190 4.38 -6.78 -8.07
CA GLY A 190 5.15 -5.89 -7.20
C GLY A 190 4.58 -4.47 -7.06
N SER A 191 5.45 -3.45 -6.95
CA SER A 191 5.00 -2.06 -6.91
C SER A 191 4.69 -1.54 -8.34
N ALA A 192 3.49 -1.02 -8.54
CA ALA A 192 3.08 -0.41 -9.81
C ALA A 192 3.94 0.82 -10.21
N CYS A 193 4.74 1.36 -9.28
CA CYS A 193 5.62 2.50 -9.48
C CYS A 193 7.07 2.12 -9.81
N ALA A 194 7.44 0.83 -9.77
CA ALA A 194 8.78 0.40 -10.14
C ALA A 194 8.96 0.59 -11.66
N SER A 195 9.80 1.54 -12.03
CA SER A 195 10.17 1.78 -13.43
C SER A 195 10.73 0.49 -14.06
N HIS A 196 10.53 0.30 -15.34
CA HIS A 196 10.86 -0.86 -16.20
C HIS A 196 12.26 -1.51 -16.03
N LYS A 197 13.11 -1.05 -15.10
CA LYS A 197 14.50 -1.51 -14.95
C LYS A 197 14.76 -2.46 -13.78
N GLN A 198 13.89 -2.58 -12.77
CA GLN A 198 14.11 -3.49 -11.65
C GLN A 198 13.33 -4.78 -11.81
N LYS A 199 14.04 -5.85 -12.14
CA LYS A 199 13.47 -7.20 -12.33
C LYS A 199 12.90 -7.83 -11.04
N VAL A 200 13.30 -7.38 -9.86
CA VAL A 200 12.86 -7.92 -8.56
C VAL A 200 12.72 -6.81 -7.53
N SER A 201 11.65 -6.89 -6.74
CA SER A 201 11.38 -5.94 -5.65
C SER A 201 12.47 -5.99 -4.57
N PRO A 202 13.08 -4.84 -4.20
CA PRO A 202 13.98 -4.76 -3.06
C PRO A 202 13.30 -5.15 -1.74
N THR A 203 12.02 -4.85 -1.58
CA THR A 203 11.20 -5.19 -0.41
C THR A 203 11.13 -6.70 -0.23
N LEU A 204 10.73 -7.42 -1.28
CA LEU A 204 10.62 -8.89 -1.23
C LEU A 204 11.97 -9.57 -0.98
N ARG A 205 13.04 -9.01 -1.54
CA ARG A 205 14.41 -9.47 -1.24
C ARG A 205 14.79 -9.26 0.22
N ALA A 206 14.51 -8.08 0.77
CA ALA A 206 14.80 -7.77 2.17
C ALA A 206 14.02 -8.67 3.14
N MET A 207 12.84 -9.16 2.72
CA MET A 207 12.05 -10.15 3.44
C MET A 207 12.60 -11.59 3.34
N GLY A 208 13.67 -11.79 2.55
CA GLY A 208 14.30 -13.11 2.40
C GLY A 208 13.66 -14.01 1.33
N LEU A 209 12.78 -13.49 0.46
CA LEU A 209 12.24 -14.28 -0.62
C LEU A 209 13.35 -14.63 -1.62
N SER A 210 13.35 -15.88 -2.08
CA SER A 210 14.19 -16.29 -3.19
C SER A 210 13.84 -15.52 -4.47
N GLN A 211 14.79 -15.48 -5.41
CA GLN A 211 14.55 -14.87 -6.73
C GLN A 211 13.29 -15.44 -7.40
N ALA A 212 13.12 -16.75 -7.37
CA ALA A 212 11.97 -17.43 -7.99
C ALA A 212 10.63 -17.05 -7.34
N GLN A 213 10.60 -16.94 -6.01
CA GLN A 213 9.40 -16.49 -5.28
C GLN A 213 9.05 -15.04 -5.60
N ALA A 214 10.07 -14.16 -5.60
CA ALA A 214 9.86 -12.76 -5.91
C ALA A 214 9.44 -12.55 -7.38
N ASP A 215 10.02 -13.30 -8.32
CA ASP A 215 9.62 -13.29 -9.74
C ASP A 215 8.18 -13.84 -9.95
N GLY A 216 7.72 -14.77 -9.09
CA GLY A 216 6.38 -15.34 -9.11
C GLY A 216 5.33 -14.53 -8.35
N THR A 217 5.70 -13.32 -7.86
CA THR A 217 4.80 -12.53 -7.01
C THR A 217 3.78 -11.75 -7.81
N VAL A 218 2.53 -11.84 -7.33
CA VAL A 218 1.38 -11.03 -7.77
C VAL A 218 0.80 -10.34 -6.55
N ARG A 219 0.44 -9.06 -6.70
CA ARG A 219 -0.27 -8.28 -5.68
C ARG A 219 -1.72 -8.08 -6.09
N VAL A 220 -2.63 -8.54 -5.23
CA VAL A 220 -4.05 -8.22 -5.27
C VAL A 220 -4.30 -6.98 -4.43
N SER A 221 -5.08 -6.03 -4.96
CA SER A 221 -5.47 -4.82 -4.26
C SER A 221 -6.98 -4.69 -4.28
N LEU A 222 -7.59 -4.57 -3.10
CA LEU A 222 -9.02 -4.49 -2.90
C LEU A 222 -9.46 -3.03 -2.69
N GLY A 223 -10.66 -2.71 -3.12
CA GLY A 223 -11.31 -1.43 -2.89
C GLY A 223 -12.66 -1.59 -2.19
N ALA A 224 -13.21 -0.47 -1.71
CA ALA A 224 -14.52 -0.45 -1.06
C ALA A 224 -15.68 -0.89 -1.98
N LEU A 225 -15.48 -0.82 -3.30
CA LEU A 225 -16.47 -1.16 -4.31
C LEU A 225 -16.44 -2.63 -4.73
N ASN A 226 -15.43 -3.40 -4.33
CA ASN A 226 -15.38 -4.82 -4.62
C ASN A 226 -16.44 -5.60 -3.82
N THR A 227 -16.81 -6.77 -4.33
CA THR A 227 -17.80 -7.67 -3.74
C THR A 227 -17.18 -9.04 -3.40
N MET A 228 -17.89 -9.82 -2.58
CA MET A 228 -17.47 -11.18 -2.24
C MET A 228 -17.51 -12.10 -3.46
N ASP A 229 -18.53 -11.95 -4.32
CA ASP A 229 -18.67 -12.73 -5.56
C ASP A 229 -17.47 -12.51 -6.50
N GLU A 230 -16.95 -11.27 -6.58
CA GLU A 230 -15.72 -11.00 -7.32
C GLU A 230 -14.50 -11.71 -6.72
N MET A 231 -14.47 -11.93 -5.40
CA MET A 231 -13.39 -12.70 -4.77
C MET A 231 -13.47 -14.18 -5.10
N ASP A 232 -14.68 -14.76 -5.15
CA ASP A 232 -14.89 -16.15 -5.57
C ASP A 232 -14.48 -16.34 -7.02
N GLU A 233 -14.86 -15.44 -7.90
CA GLU A 233 -14.48 -15.47 -9.30
C GLU A 233 -12.96 -15.31 -9.50
N ALA A 234 -12.35 -14.34 -8.82
CA ALA A 234 -10.91 -14.16 -8.86
C ALA A 234 -10.16 -15.39 -8.35
N ALA A 235 -10.60 -15.99 -7.24
CA ALA A 235 -9.99 -17.21 -6.71
C ALA A 235 -10.09 -18.37 -7.71
N ARG A 236 -11.26 -18.57 -8.32
CA ARG A 236 -11.48 -19.60 -9.34
C ARG A 236 -10.53 -19.46 -10.53
N HIS A 237 -10.39 -18.23 -11.07
CA HIS A 237 -9.47 -17.96 -12.17
C HIS A 237 -8.01 -18.13 -11.75
N MET A 238 -7.61 -17.63 -10.58
CA MET A 238 -6.26 -17.78 -10.07
C MET A 238 -5.85 -19.23 -9.92
N LEU A 239 -6.72 -20.08 -9.36
CA LEU A 239 -6.46 -21.52 -9.18
C LEU A 239 -6.39 -22.25 -10.52
N ALA A 240 -7.34 -22.01 -11.44
CA ALA A 240 -7.37 -22.65 -12.74
C ALA A 240 -6.13 -22.33 -13.57
N LEU A 241 -5.77 -21.03 -13.65
CA LEU A 241 -4.60 -20.56 -14.38
C LEU A 241 -3.30 -21.05 -13.74
N TYR A 242 -3.19 -21.03 -12.42
CA TYR A 242 -2.01 -21.54 -11.74
C TYR A 242 -1.77 -23.01 -12.02
N ARG A 243 -2.81 -23.86 -11.90
CA ARG A 243 -2.73 -25.30 -12.19
C ARG A 243 -2.34 -25.58 -13.64
N MET A 244 -2.83 -24.78 -14.57
CA MET A 244 -2.47 -24.86 -15.98
C MET A 244 -1.02 -24.43 -16.22
N LEU A 245 -0.63 -23.23 -15.76
CA LEU A 245 0.67 -22.61 -16.04
C LEU A 245 1.84 -23.35 -15.38
N ARG A 246 1.64 -23.92 -14.17
CA ARG A 246 2.69 -24.67 -13.47
C ARG A 246 3.15 -25.94 -14.21
N GLN A 247 2.35 -26.44 -15.14
CA GLN A 247 2.70 -27.60 -15.96
C GLN A 247 3.80 -27.27 -17.00
N PHE A 248 3.91 -25.99 -17.37
CA PHE A 248 4.89 -25.52 -18.36
C PHE A 248 6.22 -25.07 -17.73
N LYS A 249 6.61 -25.66 -16.60
CA LYS A 249 7.94 -25.42 -16.02
C LYS A 249 9.03 -25.64 -17.07
N ARG A 250 9.79 -24.60 -17.43
CA ARG A 250 11.06 -24.79 -18.14
C ARG A 250 11.96 -25.63 -17.24
N ARG A 251 12.42 -26.77 -17.77
CA ARG A 251 13.51 -27.57 -17.20
C ARG A 251 14.79 -26.79 -17.21
#